data_c57d9a7d816c12720b0284ce9c3a257d
#
_entry.id   c57d9a7d816c12720b0284ce9c3a257d
#
_cell.length_a   1.000
_cell.length_b   1.000
_cell.length_c   1.000
_cell.angle_alpha   90.00
_cell.angle_beta   90.00
_cell.angle_gamma   90.00
#
_symmetry.space_group_name_H-M   'P 1'
#
loop_
_entity.id
_entity.type
_entity.pdbx_description
1 polymer ?
#
loop_
_entity_poly.entity_id
_entity_poly.type
_entity_poly.pdbx_seq_one_letter_code
_entity_poly.pdbx_strand_id
1 'polypeptide(L)'
;MTQYLSFDIGGTNLKYALIDQEGHILEKDRVKTNTENLDAFMQTMYEVADKYQGKFAGIAVCAPGKIDTKNKIIYFGGALPFLDGLNLEETLGKKYDVPVGVENDGKAAALSEQWLGELHDVNTGIAITLGTAVGGGVIVDNRILHGWTFQAGELSWMITNSSIGTRNMAAYAGFSCSAVNMIKKVNLALGNIDLDNGLTAFEAINNGDLRA
;
A
#
# COMPACT_ATOMS: atom_id res chain seq x y z
N MET A 1 16.62 -6.99 21.44
CA MET A 1 15.54 -6.17 20.85
C MET A 1 14.60 -7.08 20.10
N THR A 2 13.31 -6.91 20.28
CA THR A 2 12.31 -7.67 19.53
C THR A 2 12.26 -7.13 18.10
N GLN A 3 12.30 -8.00 17.11
CA GLN A 3 12.30 -7.64 15.69
C GLN A 3 11.07 -8.25 15.00
N TYR A 4 10.64 -7.60 13.92
CA TYR A 4 9.50 -8.00 13.12
C TYR A 4 9.90 -8.00 11.65
N LEU A 5 9.43 -8.99 10.90
CA LEU A 5 9.58 -9.01 9.45
C LEU A 5 8.37 -8.35 8.81
N SER A 6 8.60 -7.28 8.07
CA SER A 6 7.54 -6.54 7.36
C SER A 6 7.60 -6.81 5.86
N PHE A 7 6.43 -7.01 5.24
CA PHE A 7 6.25 -7.11 3.80
C PHE A 7 5.33 -5.99 3.30
N ASP A 8 5.66 -5.42 2.15
CA ASP A 8 4.80 -4.52 1.37
C ASP A 8 4.58 -5.13 -0.02
N ILE A 9 3.37 -5.64 -0.23
CA ILE A 9 2.97 -6.36 -1.45
C ILE A 9 2.57 -5.35 -2.53
N GLY A 10 3.49 -5.03 -3.43
CA GLY A 10 3.20 -4.23 -4.61
C GLY A 10 3.07 -5.08 -5.88
N GLY A 11 2.36 -4.57 -6.88
CA GLY A 11 2.20 -5.27 -8.16
C GLY A 11 3.49 -5.49 -8.94
N THR A 12 4.53 -4.68 -8.71
CA THR A 12 5.83 -4.78 -9.40
C THR A 12 6.92 -5.34 -8.49
N ASN A 13 6.96 -4.92 -7.24
CA ASN A 13 7.96 -5.35 -6.27
C ASN A 13 7.29 -5.74 -4.96
N LEU A 14 7.74 -6.86 -4.41
CA LEU A 14 7.56 -7.24 -3.01
C LEU A 14 8.73 -6.63 -2.24
N LYS A 15 8.45 -5.61 -1.43
CA LYS A 15 9.42 -4.99 -0.53
C LYS A 15 9.35 -5.67 0.82
N TYR A 16 10.47 -5.70 1.52
CA TYR A 16 10.52 -6.26 2.87
C TYR A 16 11.55 -5.54 3.71
N ALA A 17 11.33 -5.59 5.02
CA ALA A 17 12.23 -5.01 6.00
C ALA A 17 12.21 -5.81 7.30
N LEU A 18 13.35 -5.87 7.96
CA LEU A 18 13.45 -6.24 9.37
C LEU A 18 13.41 -4.94 10.17
N ILE A 19 12.45 -4.81 11.08
CA ILE A 19 12.22 -3.62 11.90
C ILE A 19 12.23 -3.97 13.37
N ASP A 20 12.64 -3.03 14.22
CA ASP A 20 12.53 -3.19 15.66
C ASP A 20 11.17 -2.68 16.19
N GLN A 21 10.96 -2.83 17.50
CA GLN A 21 9.72 -2.41 18.17
C GLN A 21 9.55 -0.88 18.24
N GLU A 22 10.59 -0.10 18.01
CA GLU A 22 10.58 1.35 17.92
C GLU A 22 10.35 1.85 16.48
N GLY A 23 10.29 0.93 15.50
CA GLY A 23 10.04 1.25 14.08
C GLY A 23 11.32 1.56 13.29
N HIS A 24 12.50 1.38 13.86
CA HIS A 24 13.74 1.54 13.10
C HIS A 24 13.90 0.41 12.10
N ILE A 25 14.20 0.76 10.86
CA ILE A 25 14.49 -0.19 9.79
C ILE A 25 15.93 -0.66 9.96
N LEU A 26 16.12 -1.93 10.34
CA LEU A 26 17.42 -2.55 10.52
C LEU A 26 18.02 -3.05 9.20
N GLU A 27 17.19 -3.72 8.41
CA GLU A 27 17.51 -4.19 7.06
C GLU A 27 16.31 -3.99 6.16
N LYS A 28 16.51 -3.64 4.90
CA LYS A 28 15.45 -3.58 3.88
C LYS A 28 15.96 -3.94 2.51
N ASP A 29 15.09 -4.58 1.74
CA ASP A 29 15.37 -4.88 0.33
C ASP A 29 14.04 -5.12 -0.40
N ARG A 30 14.12 -5.48 -1.69
CA ARG A 30 12.97 -5.81 -2.52
C ARG A 30 13.33 -6.92 -3.51
N VAL A 31 12.32 -7.69 -3.86
CA VAL A 31 12.39 -8.64 -4.98
C VAL A 31 11.26 -8.32 -5.97
N LYS A 32 11.42 -8.75 -7.20
CA LYS A 32 10.35 -8.62 -8.18
C LYS A 32 9.15 -9.46 -7.73
N THR A 33 7.96 -8.87 -7.74
CA THR A 33 6.73 -9.61 -7.43
C THR A 33 6.54 -10.72 -8.46
N ASN A 34 6.41 -11.95 -7.97
CA ASN A 34 6.00 -13.05 -8.84
C ASN A 34 4.51 -12.92 -9.10
N THR A 35 4.14 -12.76 -10.37
CA THR A 35 2.74 -12.54 -10.80
C THR A 35 2.15 -13.75 -11.52
N GLU A 36 2.84 -14.88 -11.50
CA GLU A 36 2.43 -16.09 -12.23
C GLU A 36 1.20 -16.74 -11.59
N ASN A 37 1.28 -17.03 -10.30
CA ASN A 37 0.21 -17.64 -9.50
C ASN A 37 0.50 -17.49 -8.00
N LEU A 38 -0.47 -17.90 -7.17
CA LEU A 38 -0.36 -17.81 -5.71
C LEU A 38 0.82 -18.63 -5.15
N ASP A 39 1.03 -19.85 -5.64
CA ASP A 39 2.08 -20.73 -5.11
C ASP A 39 3.46 -20.13 -5.35
N ALA A 40 3.71 -19.65 -6.57
CA ALA A 40 4.97 -19.01 -6.94
C ALA A 40 5.20 -17.69 -6.19
N PHE A 41 4.13 -16.91 -5.95
CA PHE A 41 4.18 -15.71 -5.11
C PHE A 41 4.52 -16.06 -3.65
N MET A 42 3.82 -17.04 -3.06
CA MET A 42 4.07 -17.47 -1.68
C MET A 42 5.45 -18.08 -1.51
N GLN A 43 5.94 -18.82 -2.52
CA GLN A 43 7.32 -19.32 -2.50
C GLN A 43 8.33 -18.17 -2.39
N THR A 44 8.12 -17.07 -3.13
CA THR A 44 8.96 -15.87 -3.02
C THR A 44 8.92 -15.25 -1.61
N MET A 45 7.71 -15.19 -0.99
CA MET A 45 7.60 -14.71 0.39
C MET A 45 8.31 -15.63 1.39
N TYR A 46 8.22 -16.95 1.20
CA TYR A 46 8.92 -17.92 2.04
C TYR A 46 10.44 -17.81 1.89
N GLU A 47 10.96 -17.68 0.69
CA GLU A 47 12.40 -17.49 0.45
C GLU A 47 12.95 -16.24 1.15
N VAL A 48 12.16 -15.16 1.19
CA VAL A 48 12.52 -13.96 1.95
C VAL A 48 12.47 -14.23 3.45
N ALA A 49 11.38 -14.81 3.95
CA ALA A 49 11.20 -15.04 5.39
C ALA A 49 12.23 -16.04 5.95
N ASP A 50 12.59 -17.07 5.18
CA ASP A 50 13.58 -18.08 5.57
C ASP A 50 14.97 -17.45 5.81
N LYS A 51 15.34 -16.37 5.09
CA LYS A 51 16.60 -15.61 5.35
C LYS A 51 16.66 -15.00 6.75
N TYR A 52 15.51 -14.73 7.33
CA TYR A 52 15.35 -14.07 8.63
C TYR A 52 14.81 -15.00 9.71
N GLN A 53 14.66 -16.31 9.42
CA GLN A 53 14.11 -17.27 10.37
C GLN A 53 14.88 -17.24 11.70
N GLY A 54 14.13 -17.17 12.81
CA GLY A 54 14.67 -17.04 14.15
C GLY A 54 15.08 -15.62 14.56
N LYS A 55 15.00 -14.62 13.66
CA LYS A 55 15.28 -13.21 13.98
C LYS A 55 14.03 -12.40 14.29
N PHE A 56 12.85 -12.80 13.84
CA PHE A 56 11.60 -12.06 14.03
C PHE A 56 10.65 -12.77 14.99
N ALA A 57 9.92 -11.99 15.77
CA ALA A 57 8.90 -12.44 16.71
C ALA A 57 7.46 -12.29 16.12
N GLY A 58 7.33 -11.77 14.92
CA GLY A 58 6.07 -11.60 14.21
C GLY A 58 6.29 -11.13 12.79
N ILE A 59 5.25 -11.24 11.96
CA ILE A 59 5.24 -10.82 10.58
C ILE A 59 4.13 -9.77 10.38
N ALA A 60 4.47 -8.65 9.74
CA ALA A 60 3.52 -7.63 9.34
C ALA A 60 3.43 -7.57 7.81
N VAL A 61 2.22 -7.48 7.26
CA VAL A 61 2.00 -7.46 5.81
C VAL A 61 1.11 -6.28 5.42
N CYS A 62 1.62 -5.41 4.56
CA CYS A 62 0.81 -4.44 3.83
C CYS A 62 0.40 -5.05 2.50
N ALA A 63 -0.87 -5.03 2.17
CA ALA A 63 -1.40 -5.67 0.98
C ALA A 63 -2.44 -4.80 0.25
N PRO A 64 -2.51 -4.86 -1.08
CA PRO A 64 -3.56 -4.20 -1.83
C PRO A 64 -4.90 -4.91 -1.66
N GLY A 65 -5.99 -4.18 -1.85
CA GLY A 65 -7.34 -4.72 -1.82
C GLY A 65 -8.05 -4.52 -0.49
N LYS A 66 -9.10 -5.29 -0.29
CA LYS A 66 -9.87 -5.29 0.96
C LYS A 66 -9.26 -6.28 1.94
N ILE A 67 -8.90 -5.80 3.12
CA ILE A 67 -8.21 -6.61 4.14
C ILE A 67 -9.12 -6.85 5.33
N ASP A 68 -9.43 -8.11 5.58
CA ASP A 68 -10.01 -8.55 6.86
C ASP A 68 -8.88 -8.72 7.88
N THR A 69 -8.59 -7.65 8.60
CA THR A 69 -7.52 -7.61 9.59
C THR A 69 -7.76 -8.55 10.77
N LYS A 70 -9.04 -8.89 11.03
CA LYS A 70 -9.42 -9.78 12.13
C LYS A 70 -9.10 -11.24 11.80
N ASN A 71 -9.45 -11.69 10.59
CA ASN A 71 -9.22 -13.06 10.14
C ASN A 71 -7.93 -13.22 9.31
N LYS A 72 -7.18 -12.13 9.07
CA LYS A 72 -5.91 -12.09 8.30
C LYS A 72 -6.09 -12.52 6.84
N ILE A 73 -7.21 -12.13 6.22
CA ILE A 73 -7.57 -12.54 4.86
C ILE A 73 -7.51 -11.34 3.92
N ILE A 74 -6.85 -11.54 2.78
CA ILE A 74 -6.83 -10.60 1.66
C ILE A 74 -8.01 -10.91 0.73
N TYR A 75 -8.79 -9.88 0.36
CA TYR A 75 -9.81 -9.99 -0.67
C TYR A 75 -9.50 -9.05 -1.83
N PHE A 76 -9.77 -9.53 -3.05
CA PHE A 76 -9.60 -8.83 -4.32
C PHE A 76 -8.14 -8.53 -4.75
N GLY A 77 -7.16 -8.57 -3.88
CA GLY A 77 -5.72 -8.48 -4.18
C GLY A 77 -5.24 -7.35 -5.11
N GLY A 78 -6.09 -6.42 -5.52
CA GLY A 78 -5.73 -5.33 -6.42
C GLY A 78 -5.21 -5.81 -7.77
N ALA A 79 -3.93 -5.48 -8.10
CA ALA A 79 -3.25 -5.92 -9.31
C ALA A 79 -2.85 -7.41 -9.29
N LEU A 80 -3.05 -8.11 -8.17
CA LEU A 80 -2.68 -9.50 -7.94
C LEU A 80 -3.94 -10.31 -7.57
N PRO A 81 -4.83 -10.60 -8.53
CA PRO A 81 -6.14 -11.19 -8.25
C PRO A 81 -6.07 -12.58 -7.59
N PHE A 82 -4.96 -13.30 -7.73
CA PHE A 82 -4.74 -14.60 -7.09
C PHE A 82 -4.57 -14.51 -5.57
N LEU A 83 -4.42 -13.30 -5.01
CA LEU A 83 -4.40 -13.10 -3.55
C LEU A 83 -5.81 -13.17 -2.93
N ASP A 84 -6.87 -13.21 -3.73
CA ASP A 84 -8.24 -13.28 -3.23
C ASP A 84 -8.46 -14.56 -2.39
N GLY A 85 -8.87 -14.36 -1.13
CA GLY A 85 -9.06 -15.44 -0.17
C GLY A 85 -7.79 -15.93 0.54
N LEU A 86 -6.60 -15.34 0.26
CA LEU A 86 -5.37 -15.72 0.95
C LEU A 86 -5.46 -15.41 2.45
N ASN A 87 -5.34 -16.44 3.27
CA ASN A 87 -5.23 -16.32 4.72
C ASN A 87 -3.78 -16.36 5.16
N LEU A 88 -3.27 -15.23 5.66
CA LEU A 88 -1.86 -15.09 6.04
C LEU A 88 -1.52 -15.76 7.38
N GLU A 89 -2.50 -15.95 8.27
CA GLU A 89 -2.30 -16.73 9.49
C GLU A 89 -2.06 -18.21 9.16
N GLU A 90 -2.84 -18.75 8.21
CA GLU A 90 -2.72 -20.16 7.79
C GLU A 90 -1.43 -20.43 7.02
N THR A 91 -0.92 -19.45 6.31
CA THR A 91 0.28 -19.60 5.47
C THR A 91 1.55 -19.20 6.21
N LEU A 92 1.70 -17.93 6.58
CA LEU A 92 2.90 -17.42 7.24
C LEU A 92 2.89 -17.71 8.74
N GLY A 93 1.75 -17.46 9.42
CA GLY A 93 1.65 -17.64 10.87
C GLY A 93 1.97 -19.07 11.30
N LYS A 94 1.29 -20.04 10.71
CA LYS A 94 1.53 -21.48 11.03
C LYS A 94 2.90 -21.97 10.60
N LYS A 95 3.42 -21.50 9.45
CA LYS A 95 4.73 -21.95 8.96
C LYS A 95 5.87 -21.53 9.88
N TYR A 96 5.83 -20.30 10.39
CA TYR A 96 6.91 -19.74 11.20
C TYR A 96 6.62 -19.74 12.70
N ASP A 97 5.43 -20.18 13.11
CA ASP A 97 4.96 -20.19 14.51
C ASP A 97 5.06 -18.80 15.17
N VAL A 98 4.61 -17.77 14.46
CA VAL A 98 4.62 -16.36 14.90
C VAL A 98 3.31 -15.67 14.57
N PRO A 99 2.90 -14.65 15.34
CA PRO A 99 1.73 -13.84 15.02
C PRO A 99 1.91 -13.09 13.70
N VAL A 100 0.82 -12.98 12.94
CA VAL A 100 0.75 -12.21 11.68
C VAL A 100 -0.22 -11.05 11.83
N GLY A 101 0.22 -9.85 11.45
CA GLY A 101 -0.60 -8.67 11.23
C GLY A 101 -0.73 -8.40 9.73
N VAL A 102 -1.92 -8.03 9.28
CA VAL A 102 -2.12 -7.61 7.88
C VAL A 102 -2.98 -6.36 7.83
N GLU A 103 -2.63 -5.43 6.94
CA GLU A 103 -3.38 -4.20 6.73
C GLU A 103 -3.38 -3.82 5.25
N ASN A 104 -4.40 -3.05 4.85
CA ASN A 104 -4.39 -2.39 3.55
C ASN A 104 -3.23 -1.37 3.47
N ASP A 105 -2.59 -1.26 2.30
CA ASP A 105 -1.43 -0.39 2.06
C ASP A 105 -1.68 1.09 2.42
N GLY A 106 -2.82 1.65 2.00
CA GLY A 106 -3.19 3.03 2.34
C GLY A 106 -3.49 3.21 3.84
N LYS A 107 -4.14 2.25 4.48
CA LYS A 107 -4.39 2.27 5.93
C LYS A 107 -3.11 2.07 6.73
N ALA A 108 -2.19 1.22 6.26
CA ALA A 108 -0.88 1.06 6.87
C ALA A 108 -0.06 2.35 6.81
N ALA A 109 -0.16 3.13 5.73
CA ALA A 109 0.44 4.45 5.65
C ALA A 109 -0.13 5.40 6.72
N ALA A 110 -1.45 5.42 6.92
CA ALA A 110 -2.06 6.23 7.97
C ALA A 110 -1.64 5.79 9.39
N LEU A 111 -1.51 4.48 9.62
CA LEU A 111 -1.00 3.96 10.88
C LEU A 111 0.46 4.32 11.12
N SER A 112 1.30 4.34 10.08
CA SER A 112 2.70 4.76 10.21
C SER A 112 2.82 6.25 10.55
N GLU A 113 1.98 7.10 9.95
CA GLU A 113 1.90 8.52 10.29
C GLU A 113 1.41 8.75 11.72
N GLN A 114 0.47 7.93 12.19
CA GLN A 114 0.03 7.97 13.58
C GLN A 114 1.10 7.50 14.56
N TRP A 115 1.89 6.51 14.19
CA TRP A 115 2.91 5.95 15.07
C TRP A 115 4.16 6.83 15.15
N LEU A 116 4.70 7.25 14.01
CA LEU A 116 6.01 7.90 13.92
C LEU A 116 6.03 9.19 13.09
N GLY A 117 4.89 9.59 12.51
CA GLY A 117 4.80 10.71 11.58
C GLY A 117 3.93 11.86 12.09
N GLU A 118 3.36 12.59 11.15
CA GLU A 118 2.65 13.85 11.37
C GLU A 118 1.29 13.69 12.08
N LEU A 119 0.77 12.46 12.21
CA LEU A 119 -0.47 12.17 12.93
C LEU A 119 -0.22 11.65 14.36
N HIS A 120 1.01 11.67 14.86
CA HIS A 120 1.37 11.12 16.18
C HIS A 120 0.56 11.69 17.34
N ASP A 121 0.38 13.01 17.38
CA ASP A 121 -0.34 13.72 18.45
C ASP A 121 -1.79 14.09 18.07
N VAL A 122 -2.35 13.42 17.04
CA VAL A 122 -3.68 13.75 16.50
C VAL A 122 -4.64 12.60 16.74
N ASN A 123 -5.72 12.86 17.51
CA ASN A 123 -6.75 11.84 17.81
C ASN A 123 -7.58 11.45 16.58
N THR A 124 -7.82 12.40 15.69
CA THR A 124 -8.62 12.20 14.47
C THR A 124 -7.93 12.88 13.31
N GLY A 125 -7.62 12.13 12.29
CA GLY A 125 -6.86 12.62 11.14
C GLY A 125 -7.03 11.70 9.93
N ILE A 126 -6.44 12.14 8.82
CA ILE A 126 -6.45 11.40 7.56
C ILE A 126 -5.06 11.47 6.92
N ALA A 127 -4.54 10.34 6.49
CA ALA A 127 -3.41 10.28 5.60
C ALA A 127 -3.89 9.96 4.18
N ILE A 128 -3.39 10.68 3.19
CA ILE A 128 -3.70 10.48 1.76
C ILE A 128 -2.42 10.11 1.04
N THR A 129 -2.43 9.00 0.34
CA THR A 129 -1.30 8.55 -0.48
C THR A 129 -1.61 8.76 -1.96
N LEU A 130 -0.69 9.38 -2.69
CA LEU A 130 -0.78 9.59 -4.13
C LEU A 130 0.25 8.70 -4.83
N GLY A 131 -0.23 7.64 -5.45
CA GLY A 131 0.57 6.66 -6.15
C GLY A 131 -0.05 6.26 -7.50
N THR A 132 -0.09 4.98 -7.79
CA THR A 132 -0.80 4.42 -8.96
C THR A 132 -2.28 4.76 -8.92
N ALA A 133 -2.85 4.78 -7.72
CA ALA A 133 -4.17 5.32 -7.41
C ALA A 133 -4.07 6.31 -6.24
N VAL A 134 -5.20 6.81 -5.76
CA VAL A 134 -5.28 7.51 -4.48
C VAL A 134 -5.61 6.47 -3.41
N GLY A 135 -4.78 6.37 -2.40
CA GLY A 135 -5.02 5.56 -1.21
C GLY A 135 -5.09 6.41 0.04
N GLY A 136 -5.18 5.78 1.18
CA GLY A 136 -5.11 6.43 2.47
C GLY A 136 -5.87 5.71 3.57
N GLY A 137 -5.90 6.33 4.73
CA GLY A 137 -6.63 5.83 5.88
C GLY A 137 -7.13 6.96 6.77
N VAL A 138 -8.24 6.71 7.43
CA VAL A 138 -8.86 7.63 8.36
C VAL A 138 -8.68 7.11 9.78
N ILE A 139 -8.16 7.96 10.65
CA ILE A 139 -8.01 7.69 12.07
C ILE A 139 -9.10 8.45 12.82
N VAL A 140 -9.82 7.77 13.68
CA VAL A 140 -10.86 8.33 14.55
C VAL A 140 -10.62 7.81 15.96
N ASP A 141 -10.54 8.72 16.93
CA ASP A 141 -10.27 8.39 18.32
C ASP A 141 -9.05 7.47 18.50
N ASN A 142 -7.94 7.83 17.85
CA ASN A 142 -6.68 7.09 17.84
C ASN A 142 -6.76 5.67 17.25
N ARG A 143 -7.76 5.38 16.42
CA ARG A 143 -7.93 4.07 15.78
C ARG A 143 -8.17 4.21 14.29
N ILE A 144 -7.52 3.33 13.52
CA ILE A 144 -7.80 3.26 12.08
C ILE A 144 -9.25 2.80 11.82
N LEU A 145 -9.93 3.51 10.95
CA LEU A 145 -11.32 3.24 10.60
C LEU A 145 -11.41 2.14 9.54
N HIS A 146 -11.79 0.92 9.94
CA HIS A 146 -12.01 -0.18 9.00
C HIS A 146 -13.45 -0.23 8.46
N GLY A 147 -14.44 0.18 9.29
CA GLY A 147 -15.85 -0.03 9.01
C GLY A 147 -16.26 -1.51 9.06
N TRP A 148 -17.52 -1.76 8.76
CA TRP A 148 -18.08 -3.13 8.81
C TRP A 148 -17.49 -4.05 7.71
N THR A 149 -17.20 -3.48 6.54
CA THR A 149 -16.72 -4.21 5.36
C THR A 149 -15.22 -4.06 5.14
N PHE A 150 -14.47 -3.51 6.08
CA PHE A 150 -13.03 -3.18 5.97
C PHE A 150 -12.69 -2.16 4.88
N GLN A 151 -13.69 -1.49 4.29
CA GLN A 151 -13.51 -0.53 3.20
C GLN A 151 -13.80 0.93 3.60
N ALA A 152 -14.03 1.23 4.88
CA ALA A 152 -14.15 2.62 5.31
C ALA A 152 -12.84 3.37 5.06
N GLY A 153 -12.94 4.62 4.61
CA GLY A 153 -11.78 5.44 4.28
C GLY A 153 -11.12 5.10 2.94
N GLU A 154 -11.77 4.32 2.07
CA GLU A 154 -11.30 4.06 0.72
C GLU A 154 -11.48 5.28 -0.18
N LEU A 155 -10.48 6.15 -0.17
CA LEU A 155 -10.50 7.44 -0.87
C LEU A 155 -10.53 7.31 -2.40
N SER A 156 -10.06 6.19 -2.92
CA SER A 156 -10.08 5.89 -4.36
C SER A 156 -11.47 6.00 -4.97
N TRP A 157 -12.50 5.65 -4.20
CA TRP A 157 -13.90 5.61 -4.68
C TRP A 157 -14.66 6.91 -4.52
N MET A 158 -14.02 7.98 -4.05
CA MET A 158 -14.64 9.30 -4.02
C MET A 158 -14.91 9.79 -5.44
N ILE A 159 -16.16 10.23 -5.70
CA ILE A 159 -16.56 10.77 -7.00
C ILE A 159 -16.04 12.21 -7.10
N THR A 160 -15.18 12.48 -8.06
CA THR A 160 -14.60 13.80 -8.35
C THR A 160 -15.23 14.45 -9.58
N ASN A 161 -15.85 13.65 -10.45
CA ASN A 161 -16.55 14.15 -11.65
C ASN A 161 -17.82 13.31 -11.92
N SER A 162 -18.95 13.79 -11.44
CA SER A 162 -20.25 13.13 -11.65
C SER A 162 -20.82 13.29 -13.06
N SER A 163 -20.32 14.25 -13.85
CA SER A 163 -20.86 14.55 -15.20
C SER A 163 -20.59 13.46 -16.22
N ILE A 164 -19.53 12.66 -16.02
CA ILE A 164 -19.14 11.57 -16.95
C ILE A 164 -19.73 10.21 -16.58
N GLY A 165 -20.56 10.17 -15.52
CA GLY A 165 -21.23 8.96 -15.04
C GLY A 165 -20.32 8.00 -14.26
N THR A 166 -20.89 7.31 -13.29
CA THR A 166 -20.17 6.43 -12.34
C THR A 166 -19.65 5.12 -12.95
N ARG A 167 -20.00 4.80 -14.19
CA ARG A 167 -19.42 3.66 -14.91
C ARG A 167 -18.03 3.97 -15.48
N ASN A 168 -17.64 5.25 -15.55
CA ASN A 168 -16.34 5.68 -16.03
C ASN A 168 -15.38 5.82 -14.85
N MET A 169 -14.26 5.09 -14.89
CA MET A 169 -13.24 5.14 -13.84
C MET A 169 -12.65 6.54 -13.62
N ALA A 170 -12.64 7.38 -14.66
CA ALA A 170 -12.20 8.77 -14.55
C ALA A 170 -13.13 9.65 -13.68
N ALA A 171 -14.32 9.15 -13.29
CA ALA A 171 -15.19 9.81 -12.34
C ALA A 171 -14.65 9.76 -10.89
N TYR A 172 -13.73 8.85 -10.61
CA TYR A 172 -13.26 8.57 -9.27
C TYR A 172 -11.87 9.16 -8.99
N ALA A 173 -11.65 9.57 -7.74
CA ALA A 173 -10.38 10.13 -7.27
C ALA A 173 -9.21 9.18 -7.52
N GLY A 174 -9.40 7.89 -7.30
CA GLY A 174 -8.37 6.87 -7.49
C GLY A 174 -7.71 6.92 -8.86
N PHE A 175 -8.47 7.28 -9.88
CA PHE A 175 -7.94 7.46 -11.24
C PHE A 175 -7.58 8.92 -11.52
N SER A 176 -8.55 9.84 -11.35
CA SER A 176 -8.43 11.24 -11.80
C SER A 176 -7.38 12.05 -11.02
N CYS A 177 -7.13 11.71 -9.74
CA CYS A 177 -6.24 12.42 -8.84
C CYS A 177 -4.97 11.63 -8.49
N SER A 178 -4.69 10.51 -9.16
CA SER A 178 -3.46 9.73 -8.92
C SER A 178 -2.20 10.48 -9.36
N ALA A 179 -1.06 10.17 -8.74
CA ALA A 179 0.23 10.70 -9.16
C ALA A 179 0.55 10.31 -10.61
N VAL A 180 0.22 9.08 -11.01
CA VAL A 180 0.40 8.62 -12.40
C VAL A 180 -0.38 9.48 -13.38
N ASN A 181 -1.64 9.80 -13.07
CA ASN A 181 -2.45 10.65 -13.97
C ASN A 181 -1.97 12.11 -13.96
N MET A 182 -1.50 12.62 -12.83
CA MET A 182 -0.89 13.95 -12.73
C MET A 182 0.37 14.01 -13.63
N ILE A 183 1.28 13.06 -13.51
CA ILE A 183 2.50 12.96 -14.32
C ILE A 183 2.17 12.96 -15.81
N LYS A 184 1.18 12.15 -16.22
CA LYS A 184 0.73 12.11 -17.63
C LYS A 184 0.23 13.45 -18.13
N LYS A 185 -0.58 14.16 -17.34
CA LYS A 185 -1.11 15.48 -17.71
C LYS A 185 -0.01 16.51 -17.84
N VAL A 186 0.94 16.52 -16.89
CA VAL A 186 2.10 17.43 -16.92
C VAL A 186 2.94 17.17 -18.17
N ASN A 187 3.36 15.93 -18.41
CA ASN A 187 4.17 15.60 -19.57
C ASN A 187 3.45 15.91 -20.90
N LEU A 188 2.15 15.69 -20.97
CA LEU A 188 1.33 16.07 -22.14
C LEU A 188 1.37 17.60 -22.36
N ALA A 189 1.19 18.40 -21.30
CA ALA A 189 1.24 19.86 -21.37
C ALA A 189 2.64 20.39 -21.77
N LEU A 190 3.68 19.69 -21.34
CA LEU A 190 5.07 19.99 -21.71
C LEU A 190 5.44 19.57 -23.14
N GLY A 191 4.60 18.73 -23.80
CA GLY A 191 4.88 18.14 -25.10
C GLY A 191 5.89 16.99 -25.08
N ASN A 192 6.08 16.34 -23.93
CA ASN A 192 6.99 15.22 -23.79
C ASN A 192 6.42 13.95 -24.46
N ILE A 193 7.30 13.14 -25.04
CA ILE A 193 6.94 11.87 -25.69
C ILE A 193 6.65 10.79 -24.64
N ASP A 194 7.49 10.72 -23.61
CA ASP A 194 7.33 9.79 -22.49
C ASP A 194 6.39 10.40 -21.44
N LEU A 195 5.12 10.03 -21.51
CA LEU A 195 4.10 10.54 -20.60
C LEU A 195 4.20 9.96 -19.18
N ASP A 196 4.91 8.88 -18.98
CA ASP A 196 5.06 8.22 -17.68
C ASP A 196 6.33 8.65 -16.92
N ASN A 197 7.13 9.56 -17.49
CA ASN A 197 8.36 10.04 -16.88
C ASN A 197 8.08 11.00 -15.71
N GLY A 198 8.06 10.44 -14.49
CA GLY A 198 7.82 11.20 -13.27
C GLY A 198 8.94 12.20 -12.97
N LEU A 199 10.19 11.87 -13.24
CA LEU A 199 11.33 12.77 -12.96
C LEU A 199 11.18 14.07 -13.75
N THR A 200 10.98 13.99 -15.06
CA THR A 200 10.80 15.17 -15.92
C THR A 200 9.61 16.02 -15.50
N ALA A 201 8.48 15.37 -15.12
CA ALA A 201 7.31 16.09 -14.66
C ALA A 201 7.58 16.86 -13.35
N PHE A 202 8.19 16.22 -12.36
CA PHE A 202 8.50 16.86 -11.08
C PHE A 202 9.61 17.93 -11.22
N GLU A 203 10.60 17.74 -12.08
CA GLU A 203 11.60 18.78 -12.38
C GLU A 203 10.94 20.04 -12.95
N ALA A 204 10.00 19.89 -13.89
CA ALA A 204 9.28 21.04 -14.45
C ALA A 204 8.45 21.77 -13.38
N ILE A 205 7.71 21.03 -12.54
CA ILE A 205 6.95 21.60 -11.41
C ILE A 205 7.86 22.36 -10.46
N ASN A 206 8.97 21.75 -10.04
CA ASN A 206 9.92 22.34 -9.09
C ASN A 206 10.64 23.59 -9.65
N ASN A 207 10.82 23.64 -10.96
CA ASN A 207 11.39 24.80 -11.65
C ASN A 207 10.36 25.90 -11.95
N GLY A 208 9.09 25.70 -11.57
CA GLY A 208 8.02 26.68 -11.75
C GLY A 208 7.57 26.82 -13.20
N ASP A 209 7.67 25.80 -14.03
CA ASP A 209 7.11 25.80 -15.38
C ASP A 209 5.60 25.92 -15.31
N LEU A 210 5.05 27.03 -15.82
CA LEU A 210 3.62 27.32 -15.74
C LEU A 210 2.73 26.36 -16.55
N ARG A 211 3.29 25.48 -17.36
CA ARG A 211 2.58 24.42 -18.09
C ARG A 211 2.45 23.15 -17.27
N ALA A 212 3.30 22.97 -16.26
CA ALA A 212 3.32 21.86 -15.33
C ALA A 212 2.47 22.15 -14.07
#